data_d9e60d60327e8848248734acc56906d4
#
_entry.id   d9e60d60327e8848248734acc56906d4
#
_cell.length_a   1.000
_cell.length_b   1.000
_cell.length_c   1.000
_cell.angle_alpha   90.00
_cell.angle_beta   90.00
_cell.angle_gamma   90.00
#
_symmetry.space_group_name_H-M   'P 1'
#
loop_
_entity.id
_entity.type
_entity.pdbx_description
1 polymer ?
#
loop_
_entity_poly.entity_id
_entity_poly.type
_entity_poly.pdbx_seq_one_letter_code
_entity_poly.pdbx_strand_id
1 'polypeptide(L)'
;MSGKRSASDAVGEPESSETSKRCRLRSAVDESLTHLVCAITQELPLDPVTAEDGNIYERSAIEEWLSRQQKSPMTNQPMGTKLLPAFQIRSMIETMVRSGGISGEMAKSWQKRLEEEQELAAVKEKADGGDLVAMATLSVWSREGRRGLRKDVLQSFRWLERAAKAGSLEALRWIGGFYLFGYEPVAKDVPTGLMFLTEAAAHGDGPACRLLGDLYRTGKHGPPRSVEHACKWFERACKADGWSESRHKERVEAWLREHAYGPADEWVLPSVTADWPTDVLY
;
A
#
# COMPACT_ATOMS: atom_id res chain seq x y z
N MET A 1 -36.56 38.47 -74.96
CA MET A 1 -37.28 38.03 -73.79
C MET A 1 -36.30 37.22 -72.97
N SER A 2 -35.59 37.85 -72.12
CA SER A 2 -35.58 37.80 -70.65
C SER A 2 -35.37 36.39 -70.10
N GLY A 3 -34.15 36.06 -69.76
CA GLY A 3 -33.81 34.95 -68.93
C GLY A 3 -32.84 35.45 -67.82
N LYS A 4 -33.33 35.50 -66.63
CA LYS A 4 -32.61 35.92 -65.42
C LYS A 4 -31.54 34.93 -65.04
N ARG A 5 -30.31 35.39 -64.85
CA ARG A 5 -29.23 34.67 -64.13
C ARG A 5 -29.44 34.91 -62.64
N SER A 6 -29.59 33.84 -61.90
CA SER A 6 -29.43 33.87 -60.39
C SER A 6 -28.06 33.52 -60.05
N ALA A 7 -27.31 34.43 -59.37
CA ALA A 7 -26.09 34.20 -58.72
C ALA A 7 -26.41 33.51 -57.39
N SER A 8 -25.78 32.38 -57.15
CA SER A 8 -25.70 31.76 -55.80
C SER A 8 -24.32 32.04 -55.24
N ASP A 9 -24.25 32.97 -54.33
CA ASP A 9 -23.07 33.25 -53.51
C ASP A 9 -22.77 32.02 -52.59
N ALA A 10 -21.68 31.38 -52.92
CA ALA A 10 -21.12 30.39 -52.03
C ALA A 10 -20.37 31.13 -50.90
N VAL A 11 -20.99 31.18 -49.73
CA VAL A 11 -20.34 31.58 -48.50
C VAL A 11 -19.43 30.44 -48.12
N GLY A 12 -18.11 30.63 -48.28
CA GLY A 12 -17.08 29.70 -47.85
C GLY A 12 -16.98 29.71 -46.34
N GLU A 13 -17.08 28.54 -45.78
CA GLU A 13 -17.07 28.28 -44.35
C GLU A 13 -15.73 28.63 -43.66
N PRO A 14 -15.75 29.37 -42.55
CA PRO A 14 -14.52 29.64 -41.74
C PRO A 14 -14.12 28.48 -40.83
N GLU A 15 -14.83 27.35 -40.82
CA GLU A 15 -14.59 26.22 -39.91
C GLU A 15 -13.29 25.44 -40.16
N SER A 16 -12.73 25.47 -41.34
CA SER A 16 -11.49 24.71 -41.65
C SER A 16 -10.21 25.27 -41.01
N SER A 17 -10.20 26.54 -40.66
CA SER A 17 -9.05 27.22 -40.07
C SER A 17 -8.87 26.96 -38.57
N GLU A 18 -9.96 26.89 -37.80
CA GLU A 18 -9.90 26.63 -36.34
C GLU A 18 -9.65 25.16 -36.02
N THR A 19 -10.25 24.24 -36.77
CA THR A 19 -9.98 22.80 -36.65
C THR A 19 -8.53 22.47 -36.99
N SER A 20 -7.95 23.10 -38.01
CA SER A 20 -6.56 22.95 -38.39
C SER A 20 -5.62 23.54 -37.34
N LYS A 21 -5.92 24.68 -36.72
CA LYS A 21 -5.15 25.26 -35.62
C LYS A 21 -5.21 24.40 -34.35
N ARG A 22 -6.39 23.89 -34.00
CA ARG A 22 -6.55 22.95 -32.88
C ARG A 22 -5.77 21.64 -33.10
N CYS A 23 -5.78 21.11 -34.33
CA CYS A 23 -5.04 19.90 -34.64
C CYS A 23 -3.52 20.13 -34.55
N ARG A 24 -3.01 21.25 -35.04
CA ARG A 24 -1.57 21.62 -34.91
C ARG A 24 -1.16 21.88 -33.45
N LEU A 25 -2.02 22.53 -32.67
CA LEU A 25 -1.75 22.74 -31.23
C LEU A 25 -1.71 21.42 -30.47
N ARG A 26 -2.65 20.49 -30.78
CA ARG A 26 -2.66 19.16 -30.19
C ARG A 26 -1.40 18.35 -30.55
N SER A 27 -1.01 18.39 -31.85
CA SER A 27 0.21 17.71 -32.29
C SER A 27 1.48 18.27 -31.59
N ALA A 28 1.57 19.60 -31.42
CA ALA A 28 2.69 20.23 -30.71
C ALA A 28 2.69 19.90 -29.20
N VAL A 29 1.52 19.77 -28.59
CA VAL A 29 1.39 19.33 -27.20
C VAL A 29 1.78 17.86 -27.07
N ASP A 30 1.34 17.00 -27.96
CA ASP A 30 1.68 15.57 -27.97
C ASP A 30 3.19 15.35 -28.16
N GLU A 31 3.84 16.12 -29.01
CA GLU A 31 5.29 16.09 -29.21
C GLU A 31 6.05 16.58 -27.95
N SER A 32 5.55 17.62 -27.29
CA SER A 32 6.12 18.12 -26.04
C SER A 32 5.93 17.14 -24.88
N LEU A 33 4.84 16.35 -24.88
CA LEU A 33 4.56 15.34 -23.84
C LEU A 33 5.59 14.21 -23.86
N THR A 34 6.12 13.84 -25.02
CA THR A 34 7.13 12.78 -25.11
C THR A 34 8.40 13.10 -24.33
N HIS A 35 8.72 14.39 -24.18
CA HIS A 35 9.87 14.86 -23.40
C HIS A 35 9.59 14.97 -21.89
N LEU A 36 8.32 14.92 -21.47
CA LEU A 36 7.93 14.98 -20.06
C LEU A 36 7.72 13.60 -19.45
N VAL A 37 7.60 12.57 -20.27
CA VAL A 37 7.37 11.18 -19.83
C VAL A 37 8.71 10.54 -19.44
N CYS A 38 8.72 9.84 -18.31
CA CYS A 38 9.87 9.04 -17.90
C CYS A 38 10.10 7.87 -18.88
N ALA A 39 11.30 7.79 -19.47
CA ALA A 39 11.62 6.75 -20.45
C ALA A 39 11.60 5.32 -19.88
N ILE A 40 11.76 5.16 -18.57
CA ILE A 40 11.75 3.85 -17.91
C ILE A 40 10.30 3.42 -17.60
N THR A 41 9.50 4.30 -16.95
CA THR A 41 8.15 3.96 -16.49
C THR A 41 7.08 4.19 -17.55
N GLN A 42 7.38 4.95 -18.59
CA GLN A 42 6.42 5.41 -19.61
C GLN A 42 5.23 6.21 -19.02
N GLU A 43 5.45 6.84 -17.87
CA GLU A 43 4.49 7.67 -17.16
C GLU A 43 5.04 9.06 -16.88
N LEU A 44 4.14 10.01 -16.58
CA LEU A 44 4.55 11.34 -16.10
C LEU A 44 5.21 11.20 -14.72
N PRO A 45 6.45 11.69 -14.52
CA PRO A 45 7.14 11.54 -13.25
C PRO A 45 6.50 12.40 -12.15
N LEU A 46 6.48 11.85 -10.91
CA LEU A 46 6.11 12.60 -9.71
C LEU A 46 7.32 13.30 -9.09
N ASP A 47 8.47 12.62 -9.06
CA ASP A 47 9.74 13.18 -8.65
C ASP A 47 10.72 13.18 -9.83
N PRO A 48 10.52 14.12 -10.79
CA PRO A 48 11.37 14.19 -11.98
C PRO A 48 12.80 14.58 -11.64
N VAL A 49 13.74 13.82 -12.19
CA VAL A 49 15.17 14.12 -12.13
C VAL A 49 15.76 14.13 -13.52
N THR A 50 16.73 15.02 -13.74
CA THR A 50 17.55 15.02 -14.93
C THR A 50 18.83 14.23 -14.65
N ALA A 51 19.09 13.21 -15.43
CA ALA A 51 20.32 12.43 -15.35
C ALA A 51 21.45 13.04 -16.22
N GLU A 52 22.64 12.47 -16.14
CA GLU A 52 23.82 12.99 -16.88
C GLU A 52 23.68 12.89 -18.41
N ASP A 53 22.78 12.04 -18.90
CA ASP A 53 22.45 11.93 -20.32
C ASP A 53 21.46 13.01 -20.81
N GLY A 54 21.06 13.92 -19.92
CA GLY A 54 20.14 15.02 -20.22
C GLY A 54 18.67 14.64 -20.25
N ASN A 55 18.32 13.37 -20.03
CA ASN A 55 16.94 12.90 -20.05
C ASN A 55 16.29 13.02 -18.67
N ILE A 56 14.95 13.07 -18.69
CA ILE A 56 14.11 13.14 -17.49
C ILE A 56 13.62 11.75 -17.13
N TYR A 57 13.74 11.43 -15.86
CA TYR A 57 13.32 10.15 -15.29
C TYR A 57 12.54 10.35 -13.99
N GLU A 58 11.71 9.38 -13.63
CA GLU A 58 11.24 9.22 -12.26
C GLU A 58 12.42 8.82 -11.38
N ARG A 59 12.68 9.53 -10.27
CA ARG A 59 13.86 9.30 -9.40
C ARG A 59 14.00 7.85 -8.99
N SER A 60 12.93 7.27 -8.45
CA SER A 60 12.95 5.89 -7.95
C SER A 60 13.28 4.86 -9.04
N ALA A 61 12.83 5.11 -10.27
CA ALA A 61 13.06 4.22 -11.40
C ALA A 61 14.53 4.30 -11.91
N ILE A 62 15.09 5.51 -12.01
CA ILE A 62 16.47 5.67 -12.47
C ILE A 62 17.47 5.22 -11.41
N GLU A 63 17.19 5.45 -10.12
CA GLU A 63 18.06 4.95 -9.04
C GLU A 63 18.09 3.41 -9.03
N GLU A 64 16.95 2.76 -9.21
CA GLU A 64 16.88 1.30 -9.33
C GLU A 64 17.62 0.80 -10.58
N TRP A 65 17.50 1.48 -11.70
CA TRP A 65 18.21 1.15 -12.92
C TRP A 65 19.73 1.24 -12.72
N LEU A 66 20.21 2.35 -12.17
CA LEU A 66 21.63 2.60 -11.96
C LEU A 66 22.26 1.68 -10.90
N SER A 67 21.47 1.17 -9.95
CA SER A 67 21.94 0.17 -8.99
C SER A 67 22.28 -1.18 -9.63
N ARG A 68 21.68 -1.49 -10.77
CA ARG A 68 21.92 -2.73 -11.53
C ARG A 68 22.97 -2.55 -12.62
N GLN A 69 22.98 -1.39 -13.27
CA GLN A 69 23.90 -1.10 -14.37
C GLN A 69 24.14 0.41 -14.50
N GLN A 70 25.40 0.81 -14.53
CA GLN A 70 25.80 2.23 -14.65
C GLN A 70 25.83 2.67 -16.12
N LYS A 71 24.66 2.65 -16.78
CA LYS A 71 24.45 3.04 -18.16
C LYS A 71 23.15 3.79 -18.33
N SER A 72 23.12 4.71 -19.30
CA SER A 72 21.88 5.39 -19.67
C SER A 72 20.82 4.41 -20.20
N PRO A 73 19.58 4.48 -19.71
CA PRO A 73 18.47 3.70 -20.26
C PRO A 73 18.15 4.03 -21.73
N MET A 74 18.46 5.26 -22.16
CA MET A 74 18.16 5.75 -23.51
C MET A 74 19.28 5.52 -24.50
N THR A 75 20.52 5.81 -24.11
CA THR A 75 21.65 5.77 -25.01
C THR A 75 22.56 4.56 -24.86
N ASN A 76 22.38 3.78 -23.80
CA ASN A 76 23.20 2.63 -23.40
C ASN A 76 24.70 2.99 -23.18
N GLN A 77 25.01 4.29 -23.12
CA GLN A 77 26.39 4.77 -22.84
C GLN A 77 26.64 4.72 -21.32
N PRO A 78 27.89 4.58 -20.88
CA PRO A 78 28.24 4.68 -19.48
C PRO A 78 27.72 6.00 -18.89
N MET A 79 27.09 5.94 -17.72
CA MET A 79 26.52 7.09 -17.03
C MET A 79 26.77 6.96 -15.54
N GLY A 80 27.11 8.08 -14.89
CA GLY A 80 27.26 8.15 -13.46
C GLY A 80 25.93 8.16 -12.70
N THR A 81 26.00 8.38 -11.39
CA THR A 81 24.83 8.38 -10.49
C THR A 81 24.34 9.78 -10.13
N LYS A 82 24.86 10.82 -10.77
CA LYS A 82 24.48 12.20 -10.48
C LYS A 82 23.09 12.48 -11.06
N LEU A 83 22.14 12.76 -10.18
CA LEU A 83 20.76 13.09 -10.54
C LEU A 83 20.44 14.50 -10.02
N LEU A 84 19.94 15.36 -10.89
CA LEU A 84 19.55 16.74 -10.55
C LEU A 84 18.03 16.82 -10.44
N PRO A 85 17.47 17.29 -9.31
CA PRO A 85 16.03 17.49 -9.19
C PRO A 85 15.49 18.45 -10.26
N ALA A 86 14.43 18.07 -10.94
CA ALA A 86 13.82 18.85 -12.01
C ALA A 86 12.47 19.45 -11.55
N PHE A 87 12.48 20.30 -10.51
CA PHE A 87 11.29 20.90 -9.92
C PHE A 87 10.42 21.67 -10.93
N GLN A 88 11.06 22.31 -11.91
CA GLN A 88 10.35 23.02 -12.96
C GLN A 88 9.49 22.10 -13.81
N ILE A 89 9.98 20.90 -14.09
CA ILE A 89 9.25 19.87 -14.85
C ILE A 89 8.05 19.39 -14.05
N ARG A 90 8.20 19.13 -12.74
CA ARG A 90 7.07 18.77 -11.86
C ARG A 90 5.99 19.87 -11.89
N SER A 91 6.38 21.12 -11.72
CA SER A 91 5.45 22.26 -11.74
C SER A 91 4.75 22.42 -13.10
N MET A 92 5.48 22.18 -14.21
CA MET A 92 4.91 22.20 -15.54
C MET A 92 3.88 21.10 -15.73
N ILE A 93 4.20 19.84 -15.37
CA ILE A 93 3.27 18.71 -15.44
C ILE A 93 2.00 19.01 -14.63
N GLU A 94 2.15 19.48 -13.40
CA GLU A 94 1.03 19.84 -12.53
C GLU A 94 0.14 20.91 -13.17
N THR A 95 0.72 21.95 -13.73
CA THR A 95 0.00 23.03 -14.41
C THR A 95 -0.75 22.50 -15.65
N MET A 96 -0.09 21.68 -16.47
CA MET A 96 -0.69 21.10 -17.68
C MET A 96 -1.82 20.12 -17.35
N VAL A 97 -1.69 19.30 -16.32
CA VAL A 97 -2.76 18.41 -15.86
C VAL A 97 -3.95 19.23 -15.33
N ARG A 98 -3.67 20.25 -14.50
CA ARG A 98 -4.72 21.11 -13.92
C ARG A 98 -5.45 21.95 -14.98
N SER A 99 -4.76 22.45 -15.99
CA SER A 99 -5.36 23.23 -17.09
C SER A 99 -6.04 22.38 -18.16
N GLY A 100 -5.94 21.04 -18.10
CA GLY A 100 -6.45 20.12 -19.11
C GLY A 100 -5.58 20.01 -20.37
N GLY A 101 -4.37 20.59 -20.35
CA GLY A 101 -3.39 20.43 -21.44
C GLY A 101 -2.90 18.97 -21.54
N ILE A 102 -2.80 18.27 -20.42
CA ILE A 102 -2.67 16.81 -20.36
C ILE A 102 -3.98 16.25 -19.86
N SER A 103 -4.57 15.29 -20.57
CA SER A 103 -5.86 14.69 -20.26
C SER A 103 -5.85 13.17 -20.47
N GLY A 104 -6.99 12.51 -20.20
CA GLY A 104 -7.12 11.06 -20.37
C GLY A 104 -6.47 10.25 -19.25
N GLU A 105 -6.08 9.01 -19.54
CA GLU A 105 -5.60 8.05 -18.55
C GLU A 105 -4.24 8.47 -17.92
N MET A 106 -3.38 9.13 -18.68
CA MET A 106 -2.08 9.61 -18.20
C MET A 106 -2.24 10.66 -17.10
N ALA A 107 -3.16 11.62 -17.29
CA ALA A 107 -3.46 12.64 -16.29
C ALA A 107 -4.10 12.01 -15.03
N LYS A 108 -5.05 11.09 -15.22
CA LYS A 108 -5.70 10.38 -14.10
C LYS A 108 -4.71 9.54 -13.29
N SER A 109 -3.83 8.79 -13.98
CA SER A 109 -2.78 8.00 -13.33
C SER A 109 -1.85 8.89 -12.50
N TRP A 110 -1.42 10.02 -13.08
CA TRP A 110 -0.57 10.97 -12.39
C TRP A 110 -1.25 11.60 -11.16
N GLN A 111 -2.52 12.05 -11.30
CA GLN A 111 -3.31 12.61 -10.20
C GLN A 111 -3.47 11.61 -9.06
N LYS A 112 -3.83 10.36 -9.38
CA LYS A 112 -3.96 9.31 -8.38
C LYS A 112 -2.66 9.08 -7.61
N ARG A 113 -1.52 9.01 -8.31
CA ARG A 113 -0.22 8.84 -7.66
C ARG A 113 0.17 10.06 -6.81
N LEU A 114 -0.19 11.26 -7.23
CA LEU A 114 0.02 12.49 -6.45
C LEU A 114 -0.80 12.46 -5.15
N GLU A 115 -2.06 12.04 -5.22
CA GLU A 115 -2.92 11.88 -4.05
C GLU A 115 -2.34 10.82 -3.09
N GLU A 116 -1.87 9.70 -3.60
CA GLU A 116 -1.22 8.66 -2.82
C GLU A 116 0.08 9.14 -2.14
N GLU A 117 0.89 9.96 -2.81
CA GLU A 117 2.09 10.60 -2.25
C GLU A 117 1.73 11.56 -1.10
N GLN A 118 0.70 12.39 -1.30
CA GLN A 118 0.22 13.33 -0.29
C GLN A 118 -0.36 12.61 0.93
N GLU A 119 -1.15 11.56 0.70
CA GLU A 119 -1.70 10.73 1.78
C GLU A 119 -0.58 10.07 2.59
N LEU A 120 0.42 9.51 1.91
CA LEU A 120 1.58 8.92 2.57
C LEU A 120 2.35 9.95 3.41
N ALA A 121 2.55 11.15 2.90
CA ALA A 121 3.23 12.24 3.62
C ALA A 121 2.44 12.64 4.89
N ALA A 122 1.12 12.81 4.76
CA ALA A 122 0.25 13.16 5.88
C ALA A 122 0.21 12.07 6.96
N VAL A 123 0.17 10.78 6.55
CA VAL A 123 0.20 9.67 7.52
C VAL A 123 1.56 9.55 8.19
N LYS A 124 2.66 9.79 7.47
CA LYS A 124 4.01 9.83 8.07
C LYS A 124 4.13 10.93 9.12
N GLU A 125 3.66 12.12 8.82
CA GLU A 125 3.66 13.25 9.77
C GLU A 125 2.90 12.91 11.05
N LYS A 126 1.71 12.32 10.93
CA LYS A 126 0.93 11.86 12.10
C LYS A 126 1.66 10.78 12.89
N ALA A 127 2.25 9.80 12.21
CA ALA A 127 3.02 8.74 12.86
C ALA A 127 4.26 9.27 13.59
N ASP A 128 4.93 10.28 13.03
CA ASP A 128 6.04 10.96 13.68
C ASP A 128 5.59 11.78 14.88
N GLY A 129 4.36 12.28 14.86
CA GLY A 129 3.68 12.89 15.99
C GLY A 129 3.19 11.93 17.07
N GLY A 130 3.37 10.61 16.88
CA GLY A 130 3.00 9.59 17.88
C GLY A 130 1.63 8.95 17.69
N ASP A 131 0.94 9.21 16.59
CA ASP A 131 -0.36 8.60 16.29
C ASP A 131 -0.22 7.10 16.02
N LEU A 132 -0.82 6.29 16.89
CA LEU A 132 -0.75 4.83 16.83
C LEU A 132 -1.42 4.25 15.59
N VAL A 133 -2.53 4.87 15.15
CA VAL A 133 -3.28 4.43 13.96
C VAL A 133 -2.44 4.70 12.70
N ALA A 134 -1.79 5.85 12.64
CA ALA A 134 -0.89 6.19 11.55
C ALA A 134 0.31 5.23 11.47
N MET A 135 0.91 4.88 12.61
CA MET A 135 2.00 3.89 12.67
C MET A 135 1.54 2.50 12.19
N ALA A 136 0.36 2.03 12.62
CA ALA A 136 -0.23 0.78 12.17
C ALA A 136 -0.49 0.81 10.65
N THR A 137 -1.04 1.91 10.14
CA THR A 137 -1.28 2.12 8.71
C THR A 137 0.02 2.04 7.91
N LEU A 138 1.09 2.72 8.35
CA LEU A 138 2.41 2.65 7.70
C LEU A 138 3.01 1.25 7.75
N SER A 139 2.79 0.51 8.82
CA SER A 139 3.21 -0.89 8.91
C SER A 139 2.54 -1.74 7.81
N VAL A 140 1.23 -1.62 7.65
CA VAL A 140 0.49 -2.35 6.60
C VAL A 140 0.96 -1.93 5.21
N TRP A 141 1.04 -0.63 4.93
CA TRP A 141 1.47 -0.13 3.63
C TRP A 141 2.90 -0.54 3.27
N SER A 142 3.82 -0.53 4.24
CA SER A 142 5.20 -1.00 4.04
C SER A 142 5.26 -2.50 3.75
N ARG A 143 4.45 -3.31 4.45
CA ARG A 143 4.39 -4.76 4.24
C ARG A 143 3.83 -5.14 2.87
N GLU A 144 2.83 -4.40 2.39
CA GLU A 144 2.12 -4.71 1.16
C GLU A 144 2.68 -3.98 -0.06
N GLY A 145 3.50 -2.95 0.14
CA GLY A 145 4.00 -2.11 -0.94
C GLY A 145 2.91 -1.21 -1.52
N ARG A 146 2.10 -0.57 -0.66
CA ARG A 146 1.02 0.34 -1.07
C ARG A 146 1.46 1.80 -1.05
N ARG A 147 0.71 2.67 -1.71
CA ARG A 147 0.90 4.13 -1.73
C ARG A 147 2.30 4.55 -2.18
N GLY A 148 2.82 3.91 -3.23
CA GLY A 148 4.15 4.18 -3.76
C GLY A 148 5.31 3.64 -2.92
N LEU A 149 5.03 2.98 -1.79
CA LEU A 149 6.05 2.29 -1.00
C LEU A 149 6.45 0.98 -1.68
N ARG A 150 7.73 0.65 -1.60
CA ARG A 150 8.20 -0.71 -1.93
C ARG A 150 7.83 -1.65 -0.79
N LYS A 151 7.53 -2.91 -1.14
CA LYS A 151 7.28 -3.94 -0.14
C LYS A 151 8.52 -4.13 0.73
N ASP A 152 8.40 -3.78 2.01
CA ASP A 152 9.47 -3.84 3.00
C ASP A 152 8.92 -4.31 4.34
N VAL A 153 9.11 -5.60 4.62
CA VAL A 153 8.64 -6.24 5.86
C VAL A 153 9.45 -5.74 7.07
N LEU A 154 10.73 -5.41 6.89
CA LEU A 154 11.55 -4.87 7.98
C LEU A 154 11.08 -3.48 8.39
N GLN A 155 10.74 -2.63 7.43
CA GLN A 155 10.18 -1.32 7.72
C GLN A 155 8.81 -1.43 8.39
N SER A 156 7.97 -2.36 7.96
CA SER A 156 6.71 -2.69 8.63
C SER A 156 6.93 -3.05 10.09
N PHE A 157 7.87 -3.94 10.37
CA PHE A 157 8.21 -4.37 11.72
C PHE A 157 8.71 -3.20 12.60
N ARG A 158 9.55 -2.32 12.05
CA ARG A 158 10.01 -1.11 12.77
C ARG A 158 8.87 -0.17 13.16
N TRP A 159 7.85 -0.02 12.30
CA TRP A 159 6.67 0.76 12.63
C TRP A 159 5.87 0.12 13.77
N LEU A 160 5.73 -1.22 13.75
CA LEU A 160 5.08 -1.95 14.85
C LEU A 160 5.83 -1.83 16.16
N GLU A 161 7.18 -1.96 16.15
CA GLU A 161 7.98 -1.74 17.36
C GLU A 161 7.79 -0.34 17.94
N ARG A 162 7.73 0.67 17.06
CA ARG A 162 7.52 2.05 17.48
C ARG A 162 6.12 2.23 18.08
N ALA A 163 5.09 1.65 17.46
CA ALA A 163 3.72 1.68 17.97
C ALA A 163 3.58 0.91 19.30
N ALA A 164 4.22 -0.25 19.44
CA ALA A 164 4.22 -1.02 20.68
C ALA A 164 4.87 -0.27 21.84
N LYS A 165 6.01 0.38 21.59
CA LYS A 165 6.68 1.26 22.58
C LYS A 165 5.79 2.45 22.99
N ALA A 166 4.91 2.90 22.12
CA ALA A 166 3.92 3.94 22.40
C ALA A 166 2.62 3.40 23.02
N GLY A 167 2.54 2.10 23.34
CA GLY A 167 1.43 1.45 24.06
C GLY A 167 0.35 0.82 23.17
N SER A 168 0.61 0.60 21.89
CA SER A 168 -0.33 -0.08 21.00
C SER A 168 -0.41 -1.57 21.28
N LEU A 169 -1.53 -2.05 21.80
CA LEU A 169 -1.79 -3.48 22.03
C LEU A 169 -1.87 -4.26 20.70
N GLU A 170 -2.44 -3.63 19.70
CA GLU A 170 -2.48 -4.18 18.34
C GLU A 170 -1.06 -4.43 17.81
N ALA A 171 -0.16 -3.48 17.99
CA ALA A 171 1.23 -3.63 17.57
C ALA A 171 1.94 -4.77 18.32
N LEU A 172 1.72 -4.90 19.64
CA LEU A 172 2.23 -6.03 20.43
C LEU A 172 1.73 -7.37 19.87
N ARG A 173 0.45 -7.45 19.53
CA ARG A 173 -0.15 -8.65 18.92
C ARG A 173 0.49 -8.98 17.57
N TRP A 174 0.69 -7.98 16.71
CA TRP A 174 1.34 -8.18 15.41
C TRP A 174 2.81 -8.62 15.56
N ILE A 175 3.57 -8.01 16.47
CA ILE A 175 4.96 -8.41 16.78
C ILE A 175 4.97 -9.86 17.26
N GLY A 176 4.05 -10.24 18.15
CA GLY A 176 3.88 -11.62 18.59
C GLY A 176 3.67 -12.59 17.42
N GLY A 177 2.83 -12.21 16.47
CA GLY A 177 2.61 -12.96 15.23
C GLY A 177 3.90 -13.10 14.38
N PHE A 178 4.66 -12.02 14.22
CA PHE A 178 5.93 -12.07 13.47
C PHE A 178 6.90 -13.11 14.06
N TYR A 179 7.07 -13.14 15.38
CA TYR A 179 7.92 -14.11 16.05
C TYR A 179 7.35 -15.53 16.02
N LEU A 180 6.05 -15.72 16.16
CA LEU A 180 5.44 -17.04 16.13
C LEU A 180 5.57 -17.75 14.77
N PHE A 181 5.37 -17.00 13.70
CA PHE A 181 5.32 -17.57 12.36
C PHE A 181 6.66 -17.46 11.61
N GLY A 182 7.54 -16.57 12.04
CA GLY A 182 8.85 -16.37 11.41
C GLY A 182 8.74 -15.68 10.05
N TYR A 183 8.16 -14.49 10.01
CA TYR A 183 8.14 -13.69 8.79
C TYR A 183 9.50 -13.03 8.56
N GLU A 184 10.17 -13.38 7.48
CA GLU A 184 11.43 -12.72 7.13
C GLU A 184 11.29 -11.18 7.12
N PRO A 185 12.24 -10.45 7.67
CA PRO A 185 13.55 -10.87 8.21
C PRO A 185 13.53 -11.30 9.68
N VAL A 186 12.38 -11.42 10.33
CA VAL A 186 12.25 -11.82 11.73
C VAL A 186 12.32 -13.34 11.84
N ALA A 187 13.33 -13.85 12.51
CA ALA A 187 13.47 -15.27 12.76
C ALA A 187 12.34 -15.77 13.70
N LYS A 188 11.88 -16.98 13.44
CA LYS A 188 10.86 -17.61 14.30
C LYS A 188 11.40 -17.82 15.70
N ASP A 189 10.70 -17.25 16.69
CA ASP A 189 10.96 -17.40 18.12
C ASP A 189 9.64 -17.51 18.88
N VAL A 190 9.21 -18.73 19.08
CA VAL A 190 7.92 -19.03 19.70
C VAL A 190 7.78 -18.48 21.13
N PRO A 191 8.75 -18.64 22.04
CA PRO A 191 8.71 -18.04 23.36
C PRO A 191 8.49 -16.54 23.35
N THR A 192 9.27 -15.80 22.54
CA THR A 192 9.14 -14.36 22.38
C THR A 192 7.79 -13.97 21.80
N GLY A 193 7.30 -14.70 20.79
CA GLY A 193 5.98 -14.48 20.22
C GLY A 193 4.84 -14.66 21.22
N LEU A 194 4.88 -15.72 22.03
CA LEU A 194 3.91 -15.95 23.09
C LEU A 194 3.97 -14.87 24.18
N MET A 195 5.15 -14.39 24.53
CA MET A 195 5.33 -13.31 25.50
C MET A 195 4.57 -12.04 25.05
N PHE A 196 4.81 -11.57 23.82
CA PHE A 196 4.12 -10.39 23.29
C PHE A 196 2.61 -10.56 23.18
N LEU A 197 2.13 -11.75 22.76
CA LEU A 197 0.70 -12.03 22.72
C LEU A 197 0.07 -12.05 24.11
N THR A 198 0.75 -12.65 25.08
CA THR A 198 0.27 -12.71 26.48
C THR A 198 0.23 -11.32 27.09
N GLU A 199 1.20 -10.46 26.79
CA GLU A 199 1.22 -9.07 27.21
C GLU A 199 0.05 -8.29 26.63
N ALA A 200 -0.18 -8.36 25.32
CA ALA A 200 -1.33 -7.74 24.69
C ALA A 200 -2.66 -8.23 25.29
N ALA A 201 -2.80 -9.55 25.49
CA ALA A 201 -3.97 -10.16 26.07
C ALA A 201 -4.20 -9.79 27.56
N ALA A 202 -3.11 -9.61 28.33
CA ALA A 202 -3.19 -9.17 29.72
C ALA A 202 -3.75 -7.74 29.83
N HIS A 203 -3.48 -6.89 28.85
CA HIS A 203 -4.01 -5.53 28.76
C HIS A 203 -5.37 -5.42 28.05
N GLY A 204 -6.00 -6.55 27.72
CA GLY A 204 -7.38 -6.58 27.23
C GLY A 204 -7.52 -6.61 25.70
N ASP A 205 -6.46 -6.95 24.94
CA ASP A 205 -6.59 -7.16 23.49
C ASP A 205 -7.35 -8.47 23.22
N GLY A 206 -8.64 -8.37 22.88
CA GLY A 206 -9.50 -9.51 22.58
C GLY A 206 -8.95 -10.39 21.44
N PRO A 207 -8.51 -9.83 20.32
CA PRO A 207 -7.84 -10.57 19.26
C PRO A 207 -6.61 -11.38 19.71
N ALA A 208 -5.75 -10.85 20.60
CA ALA A 208 -4.62 -11.60 21.15
C ALA A 208 -5.10 -12.78 22.03
N CYS A 209 -6.17 -12.56 22.83
CA CYS A 209 -6.78 -13.65 23.59
C CYS A 209 -7.31 -14.75 22.65
N ARG A 210 -7.99 -14.40 21.56
CA ARG A 210 -8.46 -15.39 20.56
C ARG A 210 -7.31 -16.17 19.95
N LEU A 211 -6.24 -15.49 19.54
CA LEU A 211 -5.07 -16.12 18.95
C LEU A 211 -4.39 -17.09 19.93
N LEU A 212 -4.23 -16.71 21.20
CA LEU A 212 -3.72 -17.61 22.26
C LEU A 212 -4.65 -18.81 22.45
N GLY A 213 -5.97 -18.60 22.47
CA GLY A 213 -6.95 -19.67 22.52
C GLY A 213 -6.77 -20.68 21.39
N ASP A 214 -6.59 -20.21 20.15
CA ASP A 214 -6.36 -21.06 19.00
C ASP A 214 -5.02 -21.81 19.04
N LEU A 215 -3.97 -21.18 19.53
CA LEU A 215 -2.65 -21.83 19.71
C LEU A 215 -2.75 -22.99 20.71
N TYR A 216 -3.40 -22.80 21.87
CA TYR A 216 -3.61 -23.86 22.85
C TYR A 216 -4.58 -24.95 22.35
N ARG A 217 -5.58 -24.59 21.58
CA ARG A 217 -6.52 -25.54 20.99
C ARG A 217 -5.86 -26.48 20.01
N THR A 218 -5.05 -25.93 19.12
CA THR A 218 -4.42 -26.70 18.04
C THR A 218 -3.13 -27.37 18.46
N GLY A 219 -2.43 -26.83 19.46
CA GLY A 219 -1.06 -27.23 19.80
C GLY A 219 -0.05 -26.92 18.71
N LYS A 220 -0.45 -26.12 17.69
CA LYS A 220 0.44 -25.72 16.59
C LYS A 220 1.21 -24.46 16.99
N HIS A 221 2.44 -24.34 16.50
CA HIS A 221 3.29 -23.17 16.67
C HIS A 221 3.67 -22.79 18.11
N GLY A 222 3.66 -23.71 19.07
CA GLY A 222 4.25 -23.41 20.36
C GLY A 222 3.72 -24.17 21.54
N PRO A 223 2.65 -23.77 22.22
CA PRO A 223 2.22 -24.41 23.45
C PRO A 223 1.64 -25.80 23.16
N PRO A 224 1.76 -26.75 24.11
CA PRO A 224 1.08 -28.04 23.98
C PRO A 224 -0.43 -27.84 23.92
N ARG A 225 -1.10 -28.72 23.17
CA ARG A 225 -2.56 -28.69 23.08
C ARG A 225 -3.19 -28.81 24.46
N SER A 226 -4.05 -27.84 24.81
CA SER A 226 -4.79 -27.80 26.06
C SER A 226 -6.11 -27.12 25.86
N VAL A 227 -7.20 -27.91 25.92
CA VAL A 227 -8.58 -27.39 25.80
C VAL A 227 -8.90 -26.45 26.98
N GLU A 228 -8.44 -26.78 28.19
CA GLU A 228 -8.66 -25.94 29.38
C GLU A 228 -8.06 -24.53 29.20
N HIS A 229 -6.81 -24.43 28.75
CA HIS A 229 -6.18 -23.14 28.51
C HIS A 229 -6.84 -22.39 27.35
N ALA A 230 -7.23 -23.10 26.28
CA ALA A 230 -7.95 -22.50 25.17
C ALA A 230 -9.27 -21.86 25.64
N CYS A 231 -10.08 -22.57 26.45
CA CYS A 231 -11.30 -22.03 27.01
C CYS A 231 -11.09 -20.76 27.84
N LYS A 232 -10.08 -20.77 28.73
CA LYS A 232 -9.74 -19.59 29.55
C LYS A 232 -9.38 -18.37 28.69
N TRP A 233 -8.67 -18.57 27.59
CA TRP A 233 -8.32 -17.49 26.68
C TRP A 233 -9.52 -16.99 25.87
N PHE A 234 -10.38 -17.89 25.38
CA PHE A 234 -11.61 -17.49 24.71
C PHE A 234 -12.59 -16.78 25.66
N GLU A 235 -12.69 -17.18 26.91
CA GLU A 235 -13.44 -16.45 27.93
C GLU A 235 -12.92 -15.01 28.10
N ARG A 236 -11.61 -14.83 28.19
CA ARG A 236 -11.01 -13.51 28.27
C ARG A 236 -11.29 -12.67 27.01
N ALA A 237 -11.21 -13.28 25.82
CA ALA A 237 -11.51 -12.62 24.57
C ALA A 237 -12.92 -12.05 24.55
N CYS A 238 -13.89 -12.87 24.96
CA CYS A 238 -15.26 -12.45 25.00
C CYS A 238 -15.52 -11.33 26.04
N LYS A 239 -14.86 -11.36 27.21
CA LYS A 239 -14.94 -10.27 28.19
C LYS A 239 -14.36 -8.97 27.61
N ALA A 240 -13.24 -9.04 26.89
CA ALA A 240 -12.65 -7.90 26.21
C ALA A 240 -13.60 -7.29 25.15
N ASP A 241 -14.35 -8.13 24.45
CA ASP A 241 -15.33 -7.71 23.44
C ASP A 241 -16.68 -7.22 24.04
N GLY A 242 -16.81 -7.18 25.39
CA GLY A 242 -18.02 -6.67 26.10
C GLY A 242 -19.22 -7.59 26.00
N TRP A 243 -19.04 -8.87 25.78
CA TRP A 243 -20.14 -9.83 25.68
C TRP A 243 -20.68 -10.23 27.05
N SER A 244 -22.01 -10.41 27.15
CA SER A 244 -22.63 -10.86 28.39
C SER A 244 -22.22 -12.30 28.74
N GLU A 245 -22.08 -12.59 30.02
CA GLU A 245 -21.56 -13.88 30.54
C GLU A 245 -22.35 -15.10 30.05
N SER A 246 -23.69 -14.99 29.91
CA SER A 246 -24.53 -16.05 29.37
C SER A 246 -24.31 -16.36 27.88
N ARG A 247 -24.23 -15.31 27.06
CA ARG A 247 -23.93 -15.42 25.62
C ARG A 247 -22.55 -15.97 25.33
N HIS A 248 -21.67 -15.73 26.25
CA HIS A 248 -20.30 -16.13 26.31
C HIS A 248 -20.16 -17.64 26.49
N LYS A 249 -20.77 -18.16 27.57
CA LYS A 249 -20.71 -19.57 27.94
C LYS A 249 -21.30 -20.43 26.80
N GLU A 250 -22.49 -20.09 26.32
CA GLU A 250 -23.15 -20.80 25.22
C GLU A 250 -22.30 -20.86 23.95
N ARG A 251 -21.61 -19.79 23.60
CA ARG A 251 -20.81 -19.73 22.37
C ARG A 251 -19.47 -20.44 22.49
N VAL A 252 -18.82 -20.36 23.66
CA VAL A 252 -17.61 -21.15 23.95
C VAL A 252 -17.98 -22.64 23.99
N GLU A 253 -19.10 -23.02 24.63
CA GLU A 253 -19.56 -24.40 24.67
C GLU A 253 -20.02 -24.93 23.31
N ALA A 254 -20.72 -24.14 22.51
CA ALA A 254 -21.11 -24.50 21.15
C ALA A 254 -19.85 -24.67 20.28
N TRP A 255 -18.91 -23.72 20.36
CA TRP A 255 -17.66 -23.80 19.66
C TRP A 255 -16.80 -24.99 20.07
N LEU A 256 -16.75 -25.33 21.39
CA LEU A 256 -16.05 -26.51 21.89
C LEU A 256 -16.71 -27.79 21.40
N ARG A 257 -18.04 -27.85 21.33
CA ARG A 257 -18.78 -29.02 20.78
C ARG A 257 -18.49 -29.20 19.29
N GLU A 258 -18.40 -28.12 18.53
CA GLU A 258 -18.18 -28.12 17.09
C GLU A 258 -16.74 -28.49 16.73
N HIS A 259 -15.77 -28.10 17.57
CA HIS A 259 -14.33 -28.17 17.25
C HIS A 259 -13.52 -29.12 18.15
N ALA A 260 -14.11 -29.64 19.23
CA ALA A 260 -13.41 -30.57 20.14
C ALA A 260 -13.32 -32.00 19.61
N TYR A 261 -14.12 -32.39 18.61
CA TYR A 261 -14.24 -33.75 18.12
C TYR A 261 -13.81 -33.94 16.65
N GLY A 262 -13.32 -32.91 15.99
CA GLY A 262 -12.76 -33.05 14.63
C GLY A 262 -11.34 -33.61 14.66
N PRO A 263 -10.96 -34.47 13.70
CA PRO A 263 -9.58 -34.95 13.59
C PRO A 263 -8.62 -33.78 13.41
N ALA A 264 -7.50 -33.80 14.13
CA ALA A 264 -6.51 -32.71 14.19
C ALA A 264 -5.87 -32.38 12.82
N ASP A 265 -6.14 -33.17 11.80
CA ASP A 265 -5.46 -33.13 10.50
C ASP A 265 -6.20 -32.35 9.42
N GLU A 266 -7.44 -31.92 9.63
CA GLU A 266 -8.25 -31.17 8.65
C GLU A 266 -8.19 -29.63 8.76
N TRP A 267 -7.50 -29.11 9.74
CA TRP A 267 -7.42 -27.65 9.94
C TRP A 267 -6.22 -27.08 9.21
N VAL A 268 -6.43 -26.76 7.95
CA VAL A 268 -5.54 -25.88 7.19
C VAL A 268 -5.72 -24.49 7.78
N LEU A 269 -4.70 -24.01 8.54
CA LEU A 269 -4.55 -22.58 8.71
C LEU A 269 -4.56 -21.98 7.31
N PRO A 270 -5.30 -20.88 7.03
CA PRO A 270 -5.20 -20.22 5.75
C PRO A 270 -3.72 -20.06 5.44
N SER A 271 -3.32 -20.52 4.27
CA SER A 271 -1.93 -20.52 3.83
C SER A 271 -1.35 -19.13 4.08
N VAL A 272 -0.17 -19.09 4.65
CA VAL A 272 0.59 -17.87 5.02
C VAL A 272 0.79 -16.90 3.84
N THR A 273 0.34 -17.25 2.65
CA THR A 273 0.47 -16.48 1.39
C THR A 273 -0.78 -15.72 0.97
N ALA A 274 -1.91 -15.94 1.64
CA ALA A 274 -3.13 -15.22 1.31
C ALA A 274 -3.79 -14.73 2.61
N ASP A 275 -3.92 -13.45 2.72
CA ASP A 275 -4.91 -12.74 3.53
C ASP A 275 -5.15 -13.35 4.91
N TRP A 276 -4.51 -12.77 5.93
CA TRP A 276 -5.15 -12.79 7.24
C TRP A 276 -6.58 -12.33 7.00
N PRO A 277 -7.59 -13.17 7.30
CA PRO A 277 -8.95 -12.75 7.09
C PRO A 277 -9.12 -11.41 7.82
N THR A 278 -9.47 -10.38 7.07
CA THR A 278 -9.81 -9.05 7.58
C THR A 278 -10.91 -9.13 8.63
N ASP A 279 -11.66 -10.20 8.63
CA ASP A 279 -12.73 -10.56 9.57
C ASP A 279 -12.25 -10.91 10.99
N VAL A 280 -10.96 -11.10 11.20
CA VAL A 280 -10.33 -11.31 12.53
C VAL A 280 -9.79 -9.98 13.10
N LEU A 281 -9.82 -8.90 12.29
CA LEU A 281 -9.33 -7.57 12.66
C LEU A 281 -10.44 -6.58 13.06
N TYR A 282 -11.74 -7.01 13.05
CA TYR A 282 -12.87 -6.19 13.50
C TYR A 282 -13.65 -6.85 14.63
#